data_2e1d28da441c521ba94e4e2cd2d7d331
#
_entry.id   2e1d28da441c521ba94e4e2cd2d7d331
#
_cell.length_a   1.000
_cell.length_b   1.000
_cell.length_c   1.000
_cell.angle_alpha   90.00
_cell.angle_beta   90.00
_cell.angle_gamma   90.00
#
_symmetry.space_group_name_H-M   'P 1'
#
loop_
_entity.id
_entity.type
_entity.pdbx_description
1 polymer ?
#
loop_
_entity_poly.entity_id
_entity_poly.type
_entity_poly.pdbx_seq_one_letter_code
_entity_poly.pdbx_strand_id
1 'polypeptide(L)'
;MILVDLEFPVSGQIYQFRLDECMTVNLAIDEVLSIIAQKERSNFSEDKEKWMLCSKTGRKILTRTMSLKEQGIRTADSLILV
;
A
#
# COMPACT_ATOMS: atom_id res chain seq x y z
N MET A 1 12.96 7.72 0.08
CA MET A 1 12.14 6.69 -0.61
C MET A 1 12.46 5.32 -0.07
N ILE A 2 11.44 4.53 0.15
CA ILE A 2 11.59 3.13 0.54
C ILE A 2 11.03 2.22 -0.54
N LEU A 3 11.58 1.01 -0.61
CA LEU A 3 11.15 0.00 -1.56
C LEU A 3 10.46 -1.10 -0.78
N VAL A 4 9.18 -1.36 -1.08
CA VAL A 4 8.37 -2.33 -0.36
C VAL A 4 7.74 -3.33 -1.32
N ASP A 5 7.50 -4.54 -0.82
CA ASP A 5 6.71 -5.54 -1.53
C ASP A 5 5.25 -5.38 -1.10
N LEU A 6 4.35 -5.34 -2.07
CA LEU A 6 2.93 -5.21 -1.82
C LEU A 6 2.19 -6.41 -2.39
N GLU A 7 1.57 -7.17 -1.51
CA GLU A 7 0.68 -8.25 -1.92
C GLU A 7 -0.71 -7.68 -2.17
N PHE A 8 -1.30 -8.06 -3.31
CA PHE A 8 -2.64 -7.62 -3.70
C PHE A 8 -3.52 -8.85 -3.93
N PRO A 9 -4.17 -9.37 -2.87
CA PRO A 9 -4.90 -10.63 -2.96
C PRO A 9 -6.07 -10.63 -3.95
N VAL A 10 -6.65 -9.46 -4.24
CA VAL A 10 -7.76 -9.37 -5.18
C VAL A 10 -7.40 -9.97 -6.54
N SER A 11 -6.17 -9.77 -6.99
CA SER A 11 -5.68 -10.33 -8.25
C SER A 11 -4.64 -11.42 -8.04
N GLY A 12 -4.24 -11.69 -6.80
CA GLY A 12 -3.21 -12.66 -6.50
C GLY A 12 -1.80 -12.23 -6.88
N GLN A 13 -1.58 -10.95 -7.14
CA GLN A 13 -0.29 -10.45 -7.58
C GLN A 13 0.51 -9.84 -6.43
N ILE A 14 1.83 -9.83 -6.59
CA ILE A 14 2.75 -9.15 -5.68
C ILE A 14 3.50 -8.13 -6.51
N TYR A 15 3.49 -6.88 -6.04
CA TYR A 15 4.15 -5.77 -6.71
C TYR A 15 5.25 -5.21 -5.81
N GLN A 16 6.25 -4.60 -6.44
CA GLN A 16 7.26 -3.86 -5.71
C GLN A 16 7.06 -2.37 -5.98
N PHE A 17 6.93 -1.59 -4.91
CA PHE A 17 6.69 -0.15 -5.02
C PHE A 17 7.80 0.63 -4.34
N ARG A 18 8.12 1.77 -4.96
CA ARG A 18 8.98 2.77 -4.34
C ARG A 18 8.06 3.87 -3.80
N LEU A 19 8.04 4.03 -2.49
CA LEU A 19 7.14 4.97 -1.84
C LEU A 19 7.94 5.97 -1.00
N ASP A 20 7.39 7.19 -0.86
CA ASP A 20 7.92 8.17 0.05
C ASP A 20 7.46 7.81 1.47
N GLU A 21 8.39 7.54 2.35
CA GLU A 21 8.06 7.14 3.73
C GLU A 21 7.37 8.25 4.52
N CYS A 22 7.48 9.49 4.08
CA CYS A 22 6.82 10.63 4.72
C CYS A 22 5.37 10.80 4.29
N MET A 23 4.92 10.10 3.25
CA MET A 23 3.52 10.20 2.82
C MET A 23 2.60 9.48 3.82
N THR A 24 1.36 9.95 3.92
CA THR A 24 0.36 9.27 4.73
C THR A 24 -0.08 7.97 4.06
N VAL A 25 -0.61 7.06 4.85
CA VAL A 25 -1.15 5.80 4.33
C VAL A 25 -2.28 6.07 3.34
N ASN A 26 -3.12 7.08 3.59
CA ASN A 26 -4.18 7.47 2.63
C ASN A 26 -3.61 7.74 1.25
N LEU A 27 -2.56 8.56 1.18
CA LEU A 27 -1.93 8.88 -0.11
C LEU A 27 -1.26 7.67 -0.72
N ALA A 28 -0.65 6.83 0.10
CA ALA A 28 -0.02 5.61 -0.39
C ALA A 28 -1.04 4.67 -1.03
N ILE A 29 -2.20 4.49 -0.41
CA ILE A 29 -3.27 3.66 -0.96
C ILE A 29 -3.73 4.23 -2.31
N ASP A 30 -3.96 5.54 -2.38
CA ASP A 30 -4.40 6.19 -3.62
C ASP A 30 -3.39 5.97 -4.75
N GLU A 31 -2.12 6.19 -4.48
CA GLU A 31 -1.07 6.06 -5.47
C GLU A 31 -0.92 4.62 -5.94
N VAL A 32 -0.88 3.68 -5.00
CA VAL A 32 -0.72 2.26 -5.29
C VAL A 32 -1.92 1.74 -6.11
N LEU A 33 -3.14 2.07 -5.70
CA LEU A 33 -4.33 1.63 -6.42
C LEU A 33 -4.38 2.18 -7.84
N SER A 34 -3.96 3.43 -8.04
CA SER A 34 -3.93 4.03 -9.37
C SER A 34 -2.95 3.28 -10.29
N ILE A 35 -1.79 2.93 -9.76
CA ILE A 35 -0.78 2.21 -10.54
C ILE A 35 -1.25 0.79 -10.86
N ILE A 36 -1.80 0.08 -9.87
CA ILE A 36 -2.30 -1.28 -10.06
C ILE A 36 -3.47 -1.29 -11.05
N ALA A 37 -4.37 -0.32 -10.95
CA ALA A 37 -5.50 -0.20 -11.88
C ALA A 37 -5.03 -0.08 -13.31
N GLN A 38 -3.97 0.70 -13.56
CA GLN A 38 -3.41 0.84 -14.90
C GLN A 38 -2.76 -0.47 -15.36
N LYS A 39 -2.02 -1.13 -14.49
CA LYS A 39 -1.33 -2.39 -14.84
C LYS A 39 -2.31 -3.52 -15.13
N GLU A 40 -3.39 -3.60 -14.38
CA GLU A 40 -4.39 -4.67 -14.50
C GLU A 40 -5.59 -4.28 -15.35
N ARG A 41 -5.61 -3.06 -15.87
CA ARG A 41 -6.71 -2.52 -16.68
C ARG A 41 -8.06 -2.68 -15.97
N SER A 42 -8.07 -2.45 -14.67
CA SER A 42 -9.26 -2.53 -13.83
C SER A 42 -9.43 -1.24 -13.06
N ASN A 43 -10.65 -0.97 -12.61
CA ASN A 43 -10.93 0.22 -11.83
C ASN A 43 -11.17 -0.17 -10.37
N PHE A 44 -10.21 0.14 -9.50
CA PHE A 44 -10.32 -0.13 -8.08
C PHE A 44 -10.56 1.15 -7.27
N SER A 45 -10.72 2.29 -7.93
CA SER A 45 -10.67 3.59 -7.29
C SER A 45 -12.00 4.10 -6.73
N GLU A 46 -13.12 3.40 -6.97
CA GLU A 46 -14.44 3.91 -6.60
C GLU A 46 -14.68 3.97 -5.09
N ASP A 47 -14.04 3.09 -4.32
CA ASP A 47 -14.24 3.02 -2.86
C ASP A 47 -12.90 2.93 -2.15
N LYS A 48 -12.08 3.97 -2.27
CA LYS A 48 -10.75 4.00 -1.65
C LYS A 48 -10.82 3.83 -0.14
N GLU A 49 -11.92 4.22 0.48
CA GLU A 49 -12.11 4.11 1.93
C GLU A 49 -12.26 2.66 2.41
N LYS A 50 -12.63 1.75 1.53
CA LYS A 50 -12.78 0.34 1.87
C LYS A 50 -11.46 -0.41 1.89
N TRP A 51 -10.42 0.14 1.29
CA TRP A 51 -9.14 -0.51 1.23
C TRP A 51 -8.36 -0.29 2.52
N MET A 52 -7.69 -1.33 2.97
CA MET A 52 -6.82 -1.26 4.13
C MET A 52 -5.41 -1.67 3.73
N LEU A 53 -4.44 -0.92 4.22
CA LEU A 53 -3.04 -1.25 4.04
C LEU A 53 -2.51 -1.81 5.36
N CYS A 54 -1.99 -3.02 5.30
CA CYS A 54 -1.49 -3.71 6.47
C CYS A 54 0.00 -4.03 6.30
N SER A 55 0.72 -4.04 7.41
CA SER A 55 2.11 -4.49 7.43
C SER A 55 2.14 -5.97 7.75
N LYS A 56 2.62 -6.78 6.82
CA LYS A 56 2.85 -8.20 7.08
C LYS A 56 4.02 -8.39 8.02
N THR A 57 5.07 -7.60 7.84
CA THR A 57 6.26 -7.65 8.67
C THR A 57 5.94 -7.31 10.12
N GLY A 58 5.19 -6.23 10.34
CA GLY A 58 4.81 -5.78 11.68
C GLY A 58 3.52 -6.40 12.20
N ARG A 59 2.79 -7.14 11.37
CA ARG A 59 1.51 -7.80 11.71
C ARG A 59 0.48 -6.82 12.28
N LYS A 60 0.30 -5.69 11.59
CA LYS A 60 -0.65 -4.67 12.04
C LYS A 60 -1.33 -3.98 10.87
N ILE A 61 -2.52 -3.46 11.12
CA ILE A 61 -3.23 -2.59 10.19
C ILE A 61 -2.67 -1.19 10.35
N LEU A 62 -2.33 -0.54 9.23
CA LEU A 62 -1.76 0.79 9.27
C LEU A 62 -2.85 1.85 9.42
N THR A 63 -2.55 2.87 10.21
CA THR A 63 -3.45 4.00 10.42
C THR A 63 -3.38 4.93 9.21
N ARG A 64 -4.53 5.25 8.62
CA ARG A 64 -4.62 5.98 7.35
C ARG A 64 -4.08 7.41 7.41
N THR A 65 -4.20 8.05 8.55
CA THR A 65 -3.81 9.45 8.72
C THR A 65 -2.36 9.65 9.12
N MET A 66 -1.66 8.58 9.42
CA MET A 66 -0.24 8.63 9.81
C MET A 66 0.64 8.28 8.62
N SER A 67 1.88 8.76 8.65
CA SER A 67 2.85 8.44 7.61
C SER A 67 3.35 7.01 7.74
N LEU A 68 3.92 6.50 6.66
CA LEU A 68 4.56 5.18 6.68
C LEU A 68 5.71 5.16 7.70
N LYS A 69 6.50 6.23 7.71
CA LYS A 69 7.65 6.35 8.61
C LYS A 69 7.22 6.32 10.08
N GLU A 70 6.17 7.06 10.42
CA GLU A 70 5.65 7.12 11.79
C GLU A 70 5.19 5.75 12.28
N GLN A 71 4.80 4.87 11.38
CA GLN A 71 4.34 3.53 11.71
C GLN A 71 5.42 2.46 11.57
N GLY A 72 6.66 2.89 11.38
CA GLY A 72 7.81 1.99 11.36
C GLY A 72 8.03 1.22 10.07
N ILE A 73 7.42 1.66 8.98
CA ILE A 73 7.60 1.00 7.68
C ILE A 73 8.98 1.38 7.11
N ARG A 74 9.73 0.37 6.72
CA ARG A 74 11.10 0.52 6.21
C ARG A 74 11.24 -0.17 4.86
N THR A 75 12.35 0.13 4.18
CA THR A 75 12.72 -0.60 2.97
C THR A 75 12.75 -2.10 3.24
N ALA A 76 12.32 -2.88 2.26
CA ALA A 76 12.21 -4.33 2.29
C ALA A 76 11.03 -4.86 3.13
N ASP A 77 10.22 -4.00 3.72
CA ASP A 77 9.01 -4.46 4.40
C ASP A 77 8.00 -5.01 3.41
N SER A 78 7.18 -5.94 3.89
CA SER A 78 6.09 -6.53 3.12
C SER A 78 4.76 -5.95 3.60
N LEU A 79 3.98 -5.44 2.65
CA LEU A 79 2.67 -4.88 2.91
C LEU A 79 1.61 -5.71 2.18
N ILE A 80 0.38 -5.60 2.63
CA ILE A 80 -0.76 -6.22 1.97
C ILE A 80 -1.89 -5.20 1.88
N LEU A 81 -2.48 -5.09 0.69
CA LEU A 81 -3.59 -4.19 0.42
C LEU A 81 -4.86 -5.01 0.20
N VAL A 82 -5.80 -4.85 1.11
CA VAL A 82 -7.06 -5.62 1.09
C VAL A 82 -8.28 -4.73 1.26
#